data_d0dd9631ff374e45512c58aa0c6422f7
#
_entry.id   d0dd9631ff374e45512c58aa0c6422f7
#
_cell.length_a   1.000
_cell.length_b   1.000
_cell.length_c   1.000
_cell.angle_alpha   90.00
_cell.angle_beta   90.00
_cell.angle_gamma   90.00
#
_symmetry.space_group_name_H-M   'P 1'
#
loop_
_entity.id
_entity.type
_entity.pdbx_description
1 polymer ?
#
loop_
_entity_poly.entity_id
_entity_poly.type
_entity_poly.pdbx_seq_one_letter_code
_entity_poly.pdbx_strand_id
1 'polypeptide(L)'
;MYKINLLRAAAAITTVVAATSFATSAYANPLNLFSVPLHRADPAPATAMAYAPAPSARTDATVTEQGTELPARFKRQMVDYRTNEAPGTIIIDTPNTHLYLVFGNGKALRYGIGVGREGFTWAGVQHITKKAEWPDWTPPEEMIQRQPYLPRFMAGGPGNPLGARAMYLGGTIYRIHGTNAPSTIGGRVSSGCIRMTNEDVTDLYSRVNLGTKVVVLPMTDRRAATAAFASGSVR
;
A
#
# COMPACT_ATOMS: atom_id res chain seq x y z
N MET A 1 -51.42 39.29 0.71
CA MET A 1 -50.55 40.50 0.71
C MET A 1 -49.65 40.41 1.92
N TYR A 2 -48.43 39.95 1.78
CA TYR A 2 -47.39 39.99 2.82
C TYR A 2 -46.13 40.58 2.21
N LYS A 3 -45.69 41.72 2.75
CA LYS A 3 -44.52 42.48 2.31
C LYS A 3 -43.28 41.89 2.95
N ILE A 4 -42.28 41.51 2.12
CA ILE A 4 -40.96 41.06 2.55
C ILE A 4 -40.07 42.30 2.67
N ASN A 5 -39.55 42.55 3.88
CA ASN A 5 -38.56 43.58 4.15
C ASN A 5 -37.16 43.01 3.93
N LEU A 6 -36.40 43.54 2.94
CA LEU A 6 -34.99 43.36 2.80
C LEU A 6 -34.21 44.29 3.72
N LEU A 7 -33.54 43.77 4.72
CA LEU A 7 -32.47 44.46 5.43
C LEU A 7 -31.12 44.17 4.75
N ARG A 8 -30.52 45.21 4.20
CA ARG A 8 -29.13 45.18 3.72
C ARG A 8 -28.20 45.48 4.89
N ALA A 9 -27.35 44.53 5.26
CA ALA A 9 -26.21 44.76 6.16
C ALA A 9 -24.95 44.94 5.31
N ALA A 10 -24.38 46.15 5.35
CA ALA A 10 -23.07 46.47 4.77
C ALA A 10 -22.00 46.14 5.81
N ALA A 11 -21.11 45.23 5.52
CA ALA A 11 -19.92 44.95 6.33
C ALA A 11 -18.72 45.73 5.75
N ALA A 12 -18.18 46.64 6.54
CA ALA A 12 -16.96 47.37 6.24
C ALA A 12 -15.73 46.46 6.48
N ILE A 13 -14.92 46.32 5.46
CA ILE A 13 -13.63 45.59 5.54
C ILE A 13 -12.55 46.62 5.89
N THR A 14 -12.02 46.52 7.10
CA THR A 14 -10.85 47.29 7.54
C THR A 14 -9.59 46.51 7.23
N THR A 15 -8.80 46.97 6.27
CA THR A 15 -7.48 46.40 5.91
C THR A 15 -6.44 46.96 6.88
N VAL A 16 -5.88 46.10 7.73
CA VAL A 16 -4.70 46.42 8.55
C VAL A 16 -3.45 45.93 7.79
N VAL A 17 -2.64 46.88 7.32
CA VAL A 17 -1.33 46.65 6.75
C VAL A 17 -0.31 46.61 7.90
N ALA A 18 0.21 45.45 8.24
CA ALA A 18 1.33 45.30 9.16
C ALA A 18 2.64 45.28 8.36
N ALA A 19 3.45 46.33 8.51
CA ALA A 19 4.81 46.38 7.97
C ALA A 19 5.73 45.59 8.92
N THR A 20 6.28 44.49 8.45
CA THR A 20 7.33 43.76 9.18
C THR A 20 8.71 44.18 8.66
N SER A 21 9.45 44.88 9.52
CA SER A 21 10.87 45.26 9.30
C SER A 21 11.77 44.04 9.50
N PHE A 22 12.51 43.66 8.46
CA PHE A 22 13.57 42.64 8.57
C PHE A 22 14.85 43.28 9.11
N ALA A 23 15.23 42.88 10.32
CA ALA A 23 16.53 43.18 10.87
C ALA A 23 17.53 42.11 10.38
N THR A 24 18.51 42.51 9.58
CA THR A 24 19.63 41.68 9.16
C THR A 24 20.67 41.66 10.28
N SER A 25 20.78 40.55 10.99
CA SER A 25 21.87 40.29 11.93
C SER A 25 23.08 39.74 11.18
N ALA A 26 24.12 40.55 11.08
CA ALA A 26 25.42 40.11 10.61
C ALA A 26 26.12 39.33 11.72
N TYR A 27 26.33 38.04 11.54
CA TYR A 27 27.22 37.27 12.41
C TYR A 27 28.65 37.35 11.89
N ALA A 28 29.53 38.06 12.67
CA ALA A 28 30.95 38.03 12.48
C ALA A 28 31.52 36.69 12.96
N ASN A 29 32.21 36.00 12.06
CA ASN A 29 32.98 34.79 12.39
C ASN A 29 34.27 35.19 13.11
N PRO A 30 34.56 34.69 14.33
CA PRO A 30 35.88 34.83 14.90
C PRO A 30 36.85 33.84 14.27
N LEU A 31 37.95 34.35 13.73
CA LEU A 31 39.09 33.62 13.21
C LEU A 31 39.70 32.75 14.31
N ASN A 32 39.61 31.44 14.19
CA ASN A 32 40.37 30.51 15.02
C ASN A 32 41.76 30.30 14.42
N LEU A 33 42.73 30.97 15.00
CA LEU A 33 44.14 30.67 14.84
C LEU A 33 44.49 29.44 15.69
N PHE A 34 44.52 28.26 15.09
CA PHE A 34 45.31 27.15 15.62
C PHE A 34 46.17 26.60 14.49
N SER A 35 47.40 27.09 14.44
CA SER A 35 48.45 26.49 13.63
C SER A 35 48.91 25.20 14.30
N VAL A 36 48.52 24.07 13.74
CA VAL A 36 49.09 22.76 14.09
C VAL A 36 50.23 22.51 13.11
N PRO A 37 51.48 22.21 13.55
CA PRO A 37 52.57 21.91 12.65
C PRO A 37 52.31 20.58 11.94
N LEU A 38 52.30 20.61 10.61
CA LEU A 38 52.27 19.45 9.74
C LEU A 38 53.59 18.68 9.92
N HIS A 39 53.56 17.60 10.67
CA HIS A 39 54.58 16.55 10.55
C HIS A 39 54.36 15.83 9.24
N ARG A 40 55.30 16.03 8.32
CA ARG A 40 55.40 15.32 7.06
C ARG A 40 55.89 13.91 7.40
N ALA A 41 54.97 12.93 7.44
CA ALA A 41 55.30 11.53 7.50
C ALA A 41 55.67 11.07 6.08
N ASP A 42 56.87 10.53 5.94
CA ASP A 42 57.32 9.90 4.70
C ASP A 42 56.40 8.74 4.33
N PRO A 43 56.06 8.56 3.02
CA PRO A 43 55.24 7.44 2.61
C PRO A 43 56.01 6.15 2.73
N ALA A 44 55.60 5.26 3.61
CA ALA A 44 56.04 3.86 3.63
C ALA A 44 55.70 3.20 2.28
N PRO A 45 56.56 2.30 1.77
CA PRO A 45 56.33 1.64 0.51
C PRO A 45 55.05 0.81 0.61
N ALA A 46 54.06 1.11 -0.25
CA ALA A 46 52.85 0.33 -0.41
C ALA A 46 53.23 -1.07 -0.98
N THR A 47 53.22 -2.05 -0.12
CA THR A 47 53.23 -3.43 -0.55
C THR A 47 51.88 -3.68 -1.25
N ALA A 48 51.91 -3.73 -2.58
CA ALA A 48 50.77 -4.11 -3.39
C ALA A 48 50.39 -5.55 -3.01
N MET A 49 49.41 -5.70 -2.14
CA MET A 49 48.72 -6.98 -2.01
C MET A 49 47.95 -7.19 -3.31
N ALA A 50 48.47 -8.02 -4.15
CA ALA A 50 47.78 -8.54 -5.33
C ALA A 50 46.48 -9.18 -4.85
N TYR A 51 45.35 -8.53 -5.12
CA TYR A 51 44.02 -9.10 -4.96
C TYR A 51 43.90 -10.21 -6.00
N ALA A 52 44.14 -11.44 -5.58
CA ALA A 52 43.85 -12.59 -6.41
C ALA A 52 42.33 -12.65 -6.59
N PRO A 53 41.82 -12.71 -7.85
CA PRO A 53 40.40 -12.90 -8.05
C PRO A 53 40.04 -14.27 -7.46
N ALA A 54 39.08 -14.25 -6.51
CA ALA A 54 38.48 -15.48 -6.00
C ALA A 54 37.97 -16.31 -7.19
N PRO A 55 38.13 -17.62 -7.18
CA PRO A 55 37.63 -18.47 -8.26
C PRO A 55 36.11 -18.24 -8.34
N SER A 56 35.64 -17.78 -9.51
CA SER A 56 34.25 -17.74 -9.84
C SER A 56 33.71 -19.17 -9.75
N ALA A 57 33.13 -19.49 -8.60
CA ALA A 57 32.25 -20.63 -8.49
C ALA A 57 31.08 -20.34 -9.46
N ARG A 58 31.15 -20.91 -10.66
CA ARG A 58 29.96 -21.11 -11.48
C ARG A 58 29.07 -22.08 -10.71
N THR A 59 28.30 -21.54 -9.83
CA THR A 59 27.07 -22.17 -9.41
C THR A 59 26.06 -21.83 -10.50
N ASP A 60 25.89 -22.74 -11.45
CA ASP A 60 24.61 -22.99 -12.11
C ASP A 60 23.62 -23.41 -11.01
N ALA A 61 23.31 -22.47 -10.13
CA ALA A 61 22.10 -22.50 -9.37
C ALA A 61 21.04 -21.88 -10.32
N THR A 62 20.47 -22.73 -11.16
CA THR A 62 19.07 -22.64 -11.48
C THR A 62 18.38 -22.63 -10.12
N VAL A 63 18.25 -21.44 -9.51
CA VAL A 63 17.24 -21.17 -8.50
C VAL A 63 15.92 -21.30 -9.27
N THR A 64 15.46 -22.54 -9.40
CA THR A 64 14.08 -22.85 -9.61
C THR A 64 13.42 -22.11 -8.46
N GLU A 65 12.79 -20.93 -8.75
CA GLU A 65 11.74 -20.39 -7.91
C GLU A 65 10.72 -21.53 -7.79
N GLN A 66 10.89 -22.36 -6.79
CA GLN A 66 9.83 -23.22 -6.28
C GLN A 66 8.87 -22.24 -5.59
N GLY A 67 8.23 -21.41 -6.41
CA GLY A 67 7.07 -20.65 -6.02
C GLY A 67 6.07 -21.65 -5.52
N THR A 68 5.82 -21.65 -4.22
CA THR A 68 4.79 -22.49 -3.62
C THR A 68 3.51 -22.25 -4.41
N GLU A 69 3.12 -23.22 -5.23
CA GLU A 69 1.98 -23.08 -6.14
C GLU A 69 0.75 -22.70 -5.31
N LEU A 70 0.07 -21.62 -5.71
CA LEU A 70 -1.09 -21.14 -5.00
C LEU A 70 -2.18 -22.22 -4.98
N PRO A 71 -2.73 -22.59 -3.82
CA PRO A 71 -3.83 -23.56 -3.76
C PRO A 71 -4.95 -23.22 -4.75
N ALA A 72 -5.52 -24.22 -5.42
CA ALA A 72 -6.48 -24.03 -6.52
C ALA A 72 -7.66 -23.12 -6.15
N ARG A 73 -8.10 -23.16 -4.87
CA ARG A 73 -9.19 -22.29 -4.37
C ARG A 73 -8.86 -20.80 -4.41
N PHE A 74 -7.57 -20.43 -4.41
CA PHE A 74 -7.10 -19.05 -4.46
C PHE A 74 -6.63 -18.61 -5.84
N LYS A 75 -6.59 -19.52 -6.82
CA LYS A 75 -6.30 -19.15 -8.21
C LYS A 75 -7.41 -18.28 -8.75
N ARG A 76 -7.03 -17.29 -9.56
CA ARG A 76 -7.96 -16.42 -10.27
C ARG A 76 -8.89 -17.21 -11.16
N GLN A 77 -10.21 -16.99 -11.05
CA GLN A 77 -11.19 -17.66 -11.88
C GLN A 77 -12.51 -16.89 -11.99
N MET A 78 -13.19 -17.05 -13.12
CA MET A 78 -14.55 -16.56 -13.30
C MET A 78 -15.51 -17.45 -12.50
N VAL A 79 -16.41 -16.81 -11.74
CA VAL A 79 -17.38 -17.53 -10.90
C VAL A 79 -18.78 -16.93 -11.07
N ASP A 80 -19.80 -17.75 -10.77
CA ASP A 80 -21.15 -17.25 -10.54
C ASP A 80 -21.16 -16.45 -9.23
N TYR A 81 -21.61 -15.20 -9.31
CA TYR A 81 -21.64 -14.31 -8.18
C TYR A 81 -22.83 -13.34 -8.28
N ARG A 82 -23.89 -13.64 -7.56
CA ARG A 82 -25.08 -12.80 -7.52
C ARG A 82 -24.89 -11.69 -6.49
N THR A 83 -25.07 -10.46 -6.92
CA THR A 83 -24.95 -9.27 -6.06
C THR A 83 -25.78 -8.14 -6.65
N ASN A 84 -26.19 -7.18 -5.80
CA ASN A 84 -26.82 -5.93 -6.23
C ASN A 84 -25.79 -4.84 -6.56
N GLU A 85 -24.50 -5.12 -6.41
CA GLU A 85 -23.45 -4.17 -6.76
C GLU A 85 -23.30 -4.04 -8.28
N ALA A 86 -23.06 -2.81 -8.74
CA ALA A 86 -22.88 -2.53 -10.16
C ALA A 86 -21.61 -3.19 -10.73
N PRO A 87 -21.61 -3.54 -12.04
CA PRO A 87 -20.41 -3.97 -12.73
C PRO A 87 -19.23 -2.98 -12.51
N GLY A 88 -18.03 -3.50 -12.34
CA GLY A 88 -16.83 -2.73 -12.01
C GLY A 88 -16.61 -2.54 -10.51
N THR A 89 -17.58 -2.88 -9.64
CA THR A 89 -17.38 -2.84 -8.18
C THR A 89 -16.46 -3.96 -7.74
N ILE A 90 -15.56 -3.66 -6.80
CA ILE A 90 -14.77 -4.66 -6.07
C ILE A 90 -15.50 -5.02 -4.78
N ILE A 91 -15.64 -6.31 -4.49
CA ILE A 91 -16.14 -6.81 -3.21
C ILE A 91 -15.03 -7.62 -2.54
N ILE A 92 -14.69 -7.27 -1.31
CA ILE A 92 -13.69 -7.97 -0.50
C ILE A 92 -14.44 -8.81 0.54
N ASP A 93 -14.38 -10.12 0.36
CA ASP A 93 -14.92 -11.12 1.27
C ASP A 93 -13.81 -11.51 2.27
N THR A 94 -13.67 -10.70 3.30
CA THR A 94 -12.67 -10.87 4.34
C THR A 94 -12.78 -12.24 5.05
N PRO A 95 -13.97 -12.75 5.41
CA PRO A 95 -14.10 -14.07 6.02
C PRO A 95 -13.53 -15.22 5.19
N ASN A 96 -13.74 -15.20 3.88
CA ASN A 96 -13.36 -16.26 2.95
C ASN A 96 -12.02 -16.00 2.24
N THR A 97 -11.37 -14.85 2.50
CA THR A 97 -10.10 -14.45 1.88
C THR A 97 -10.16 -14.42 0.34
N HIS A 98 -11.25 -13.85 -0.18
CA HIS A 98 -11.46 -13.65 -1.61
C HIS A 98 -11.79 -12.19 -1.93
N LEU A 99 -11.39 -11.77 -3.13
CA LEU A 99 -11.78 -10.52 -3.75
C LEU A 99 -12.54 -10.85 -5.03
N TYR A 100 -13.66 -10.17 -5.26
CA TYR A 100 -14.50 -10.31 -6.45
C TYR A 100 -14.54 -8.99 -7.20
N LEU A 101 -14.18 -9.00 -8.48
CA LEU A 101 -14.46 -7.92 -9.41
C LEU A 101 -15.77 -8.26 -10.14
N VAL A 102 -16.81 -7.48 -9.90
CA VAL A 102 -18.17 -7.72 -10.45
C VAL A 102 -18.18 -7.39 -11.95
N PHE A 103 -18.67 -8.33 -12.78
CA PHE A 103 -18.83 -8.12 -14.22
C PHE A 103 -20.30 -7.87 -14.64
N GLY A 104 -21.26 -8.08 -13.73
CA GLY A 104 -22.68 -8.11 -14.03
C GLY A 104 -23.14 -9.49 -14.52
N ASN A 105 -24.43 -9.61 -14.85
CA ASN A 105 -25.06 -10.84 -15.30
C ASN A 105 -24.79 -12.05 -14.37
N GLY A 106 -24.69 -11.80 -13.07
CA GLY A 106 -24.43 -12.84 -12.06
C GLY A 106 -23.01 -13.42 -12.12
N LYS A 107 -22.04 -12.73 -12.71
CA LYS A 107 -20.64 -13.17 -12.85
C LYS A 107 -19.67 -12.21 -12.16
N ALA A 108 -18.59 -12.75 -11.60
CA ALA A 108 -17.46 -12.00 -11.10
C ALA A 108 -16.15 -12.74 -11.34
N LEU A 109 -15.06 -11.99 -11.45
CA LEU A 109 -13.72 -12.54 -11.43
C LEU A 109 -13.24 -12.59 -9.97
N ARG A 110 -12.99 -13.79 -9.48
CA ARG A 110 -12.55 -14.05 -8.12
C ARG A 110 -11.03 -14.17 -8.06
N TYR A 111 -10.43 -13.54 -7.05
CA TYR A 111 -9.01 -13.63 -6.72
C TYR A 111 -8.85 -14.12 -5.28
N GLY A 112 -7.79 -14.87 -5.01
CA GLY A 112 -7.34 -15.17 -3.66
C GLY A 112 -6.63 -13.98 -3.04
N ILE A 113 -6.90 -13.67 -1.77
CA ILE A 113 -6.29 -12.55 -1.07
C ILE A 113 -5.77 -12.94 0.32
N GLY A 114 -4.79 -12.19 0.81
CA GLY A 114 -4.45 -12.14 2.23
C GLY A 114 -5.09 -10.91 2.87
N VAL A 115 -5.57 -11.04 4.11
CA VAL A 115 -6.33 -10.01 4.81
C VAL A 115 -5.72 -9.65 6.17
N GLY A 116 -6.30 -8.67 6.86
CA GLY A 116 -5.90 -8.26 8.21
C GLY A 116 -5.99 -9.42 9.20
N ARG A 117 -4.97 -9.54 10.07
CA ARG A 117 -5.02 -10.43 11.22
C ARG A 117 -6.09 -9.96 12.21
N GLU A 118 -6.39 -10.77 13.22
CA GLU A 118 -7.29 -10.41 14.29
C GLU A 118 -6.93 -9.04 14.91
N GLY A 119 -7.93 -8.20 15.19
CA GLY A 119 -7.77 -6.82 15.63
C GLY A 119 -7.41 -5.80 14.53
N PHE A 120 -7.17 -6.26 13.28
CA PHE A 120 -6.87 -5.40 12.13
C PHE A 120 -7.83 -5.60 10.96
N THR A 121 -9.04 -6.08 11.26
CA THR A 121 -10.11 -6.20 10.28
C THR A 121 -10.98 -4.95 10.28
N TRP A 122 -11.51 -4.62 9.13
CA TRP A 122 -12.39 -3.48 8.94
C TRP A 122 -13.45 -3.82 7.86
N ALA A 123 -14.52 -3.06 7.84
CA ALA A 123 -15.61 -3.21 6.86
C ALA A 123 -16.10 -1.83 6.43
N GLY A 124 -16.80 -1.78 5.32
CA GLY A 124 -17.41 -0.56 4.80
C GLY A 124 -17.15 -0.36 3.32
N VAL A 125 -17.49 0.84 2.84
CA VAL A 125 -17.35 1.22 1.44
C VAL A 125 -16.23 2.24 1.29
N GLN A 126 -15.33 2.00 0.35
CA GLN A 126 -14.25 2.89 -0.05
C GLN A 126 -14.25 3.06 -1.57
N HIS A 127 -13.37 3.93 -2.06
CA HIS A 127 -13.12 4.11 -3.48
C HIS A 127 -11.60 4.13 -3.72
N ILE A 128 -11.16 3.67 -4.88
CA ILE A 128 -9.75 3.77 -5.27
C ILE A 128 -9.45 5.24 -5.53
N THR A 129 -8.56 5.84 -4.73
CA THR A 129 -8.18 7.27 -4.84
C THR A 129 -6.82 7.50 -5.46
N LYS A 130 -5.96 6.47 -5.46
CA LYS A 130 -4.62 6.51 -6.06
C LYS A 130 -4.24 5.12 -6.53
N LYS A 131 -3.53 5.07 -7.66
CA LYS A 131 -2.91 3.85 -8.20
C LYS A 131 -1.41 4.09 -8.35
N ALA A 132 -0.58 3.10 -8.04
CA ALA A 132 0.87 3.18 -8.18
C ALA A 132 1.46 1.84 -8.64
N GLU A 133 2.46 1.92 -9.50
CA GLU A 133 3.28 0.81 -9.95
C GLU A 133 4.56 0.79 -9.12
N TRP A 134 4.96 -0.39 -8.66
CA TRP A 134 6.14 -0.60 -7.82
C TRP A 134 6.30 0.50 -6.75
N PRO A 135 5.29 0.69 -5.87
CA PRO A 135 5.28 1.80 -4.94
C PRO A 135 6.38 1.67 -3.90
N ASP A 136 6.92 2.80 -3.48
CA ASP A 136 7.74 2.85 -2.29
C ASP A 136 6.92 2.51 -1.05
N TRP A 137 7.57 1.93 -0.06
CA TRP A 137 6.96 1.57 1.21
C TRP A 137 7.60 2.31 2.38
N THR A 138 6.77 3.04 3.09
CA THR A 138 7.10 3.63 4.40
C THR A 138 6.17 2.98 5.41
N PRO A 139 6.70 2.22 6.38
CA PRO A 139 5.89 1.63 7.44
C PRO A 139 5.16 2.72 8.24
N PRO A 140 3.87 2.53 8.58
CA PRO A 140 3.19 3.41 9.52
C PRO A 140 3.90 3.43 10.88
N GLU A 141 3.85 4.56 11.58
CA GLU A 141 4.53 4.74 12.88
C GLU A 141 4.15 3.67 13.90
N GLU A 142 2.86 3.32 13.99
CA GLU A 142 2.39 2.25 14.89
C GLU A 142 2.98 0.87 14.53
N MET A 143 3.32 0.65 13.26
CA MET A 143 4.00 -0.59 12.84
C MET A 143 5.44 -0.58 13.30
N ILE A 144 6.14 0.55 13.20
CA ILE A 144 7.51 0.73 13.67
C ILE A 144 7.57 0.53 15.20
N GLN A 145 6.60 1.07 15.95
CA GLN A 145 6.53 0.89 17.41
C GLN A 145 6.40 -0.59 17.78
N ARG A 146 5.63 -1.37 17.03
CA ARG A 146 5.49 -2.83 17.26
C ARG A 146 6.68 -3.64 16.74
N GLN A 147 7.40 -3.13 15.74
CA GLN A 147 8.49 -3.81 15.04
C GLN A 147 9.62 -2.81 14.75
N PRO A 148 10.41 -2.42 15.77
CA PRO A 148 11.43 -1.35 15.64
C PRO A 148 12.55 -1.66 14.65
N TYR A 149 12.74 -2.93 14.31
CA TYR A 149 13.75 -3.41 13.36
C TYR A 149 13.37 -3.19 11.88
N LEU A 150 12.14 -2.78 11.58
CA LEU A 150 11.72 -2.52 10.20
C LEU A 150 12.46 -1.30 9.64
N PRO A 151 12.81 -1.32 8.34
CA PRO A 151 13.37 -0.15 7.67
C PRO A 151 12.37 1.00 7.69
N ARG A 152 12.85 2.23 7.81
CA ARG A 152 12.00 3.44 7.80
C ARG A 152 11.47 3.76 6.40
N PHE A 153 12.13 3.22 5.38
CA PHE A 153 11.79 3.39 3.97
C PHE A 153 12.30 2.18 3.18
N MET A 154 11.54 1.78 2.17
CA MET A 154 11.95 0.77 1.20
C MET A 154 11.49 1.21 -0.19
N ALA A 155 12.44 1.37 -1.11
CA ALA A 155 12.15 1.71 -2.51
C ALA A 155 11.31 0.61 -3.17
N GLY A 156 10.52 0.99 -4.18
CA GLY A 156 9.75 0.04 -4.99
C GLY A 156 10.63 -0.99 -5.68
N GLY A 157 10.13 -2.21 -5.83
CA GLY A 157 10.86 -3.30 -6.46
C GLY A 157 10.45 -4.68 -5.93
N PRO A 158 11.03 -5.77 -6.45
CA PRO A 158 10.64 -7.15 -6.14
C PRO A 158 10.71 -7.51 -4.65
N GLY A 159 11.66 -6.92 -3.91
CA GLY A 159 11.82 -7.13 -2.46
C GLY A 159 10.85 -6.31 -1.60
N ASN A 160 10.11 -5.37 -2.18
CA ASN A 160 9.20 -4.50 -1.44
C ASN A 160 7.90 -5.23 -1.05
N PRO A 161 7.43 -5.13 0.21
CA PRO A 161 6.24 -5.84 0.67
C PRO A 161 4.93 -5.39 0.01
N LEU A 162 4.90 -4.23 -0.68
CA LEU A 162 3.74 -3.80 -1.46
C LEU A 162 3.68 -4.43 -2.86
N GLY A 163 4.75 -5.10 -3.30
CA GLY A 163 4.80 -5.78 -4.58
C GLY A 163 4.65 -4.87 -5.79
N ALA A 164 4.17 -5.45 -6.90
CA ALA A 164 4.17 -4.81 -8.22
C ALA A 164 3.22 -3.63 -8.36
N ARG A 165 2.09 -3.62 -7.66
CA ARG A 165 1.03 -2.59 -7.78
C ARG A 165 0.39 -2.32 -6.44
N ALA A 166 -0.08 -1.08 -6.24
CA ALA A 166 -0.94 -0.71 -5.13
C ALA A 166 -2.08 0.21 -5.57
N MET A 167 -3.25 -0.03 -4.99
CA MET A 167 -4.48 0.77 -5.13
C MET A 167 -4.88 1.25 -3.74
N TYR A 168 -4.86 2.55 -3.51
CA TYR A 168 -5.12 3.19 -2.21
C TYR A 168 -6.61 3.42 -2.04
N LEU A 169 -7.14 3.17 -0.84
CA LEU A 169 -8.56 3.15 -0.54
C LEU A 169 -8.99 4.38 0.27
N GLY A 170 -9.66 5.30 -0.38
CA GLY A 170 -10.14 6.54 0.24
C GLY A 170 -9.02 7.36 0.89
N GLY A 171 -9.35 8.06 1.98
CA GLY A 171 -8.39 8.74 2.85
C GLY A 171 -7.80 7.86 3.94
N THR A 172 -7.87 6.53 3.80
CA THR A 172 -7.40 5.57 4.81
C THR A 172 -5.95 5.18 4.58
N ILE A 173 -5.37 4.46 5.55
CA ILE A 173 -4.06 3.82 5.41
C ILE A 173 -4.12 2.51 4.62
N TYR A 174 -5.31 2.02 4.26
CA TYR A 174 -5.52 0.72 3.63
C TYR A 174 -5.30 0.75 2.13
N ARG A 175 -4.83 -0.39 1.61
CA ARG A 175 -4.50 -0.58 0.19
C ARG A 175 -4.87 -2.00 -0.24
N ILE A 176 -5.18 -2.16 -1.53
CA ILE A 176 -5.08 -3.43 -2.24
C ILE A 176 -3.72 -3.41 -2.92
N HIS A 177 -2.85 -4.40 -2.66
CA HIS A 177 -1.49 -4.38 -3.16
C HIS A 177 -0.93 -5.79 -3.44
N GLY A 178 0.15 -5.86 -4.19
CA GLY A 178 0.90 -7.09 -4.41
C GLY A 178 1.64 -7.57 -3.17
N THR A 179 2.52 -8.54 -3.33
CA THR A 179 3.36 -9.01 -2.21
C THR A 179 4.65 -9.65 -2.72
N ASN A 180 5.70 -9.57 -1.93
CA ASN A 180 6.92 -10.36 -2.07
C ASN A 180 6.84 -11.71 -1.34
N ALA A 181 5.70 -12.02 -0.69
CA ALA A 181 5.47 -13.24 0.07
C ALA A 181 4.15 -13.91 -0.36
N PRO A 182 4.08 -14.53 -1.55
CA PRO A 182 2.85 -15.09 -2.11
C PRO A 182 2.24 -16.22 -1.27
N SER A 183 3.03 -16.92 -0.44
CA SER A 183 2.52 -17.92 0.52
C SER A 183 1.57 -17.34 1.58
N THR A 184 1.50 -16.01 1.72
CA THR A 184 0.57 -15.35 2.65
C THR A 184 -0.84 -15.17 2.09
N ILE A 185 -1.07 -15.52 0.82
CA ILE A 185 -2.41 -15.51 0.22
C ILE A 185 -3.28 -16.61 0.85
N GLY A 186 -4.51 -16.25 1.17
CA GLY A 186 -5.42 -17.09 1.97
C GLY A 186 -5.23 -16.94 3.48
N GLY A 187 -4.21 -16.20 3.92
CA GLY A 187 -3.87 -15.97 5.33
C GLY A 187 -4.44 -14.66 5.89
N ARG A 188 -4.40 -14.54 7.21
CA ARG A 188 -4.77 -13.36 7.99
C ARG A 188 -3.53 -12.79 8.66
N VAL A 189 -2.73 -12.04 7.90
CA VAL A 189 -1.36 -11.68 8.31
C VAL A 189 -1.05 -10.20 8.21
N SER A 190 -1.91 -9.40 7.54
CA SER A 190 -1.64 -7.97 7.33
C SER A 190 -2.09 -7.11 8.53
N SER A 191 -1.74 -5.83 8.49
CA SER A 191 -2.27 -4.80 9.39
C SER A 191 -3.49 -4.09 8.77
N GLY A 192 -4.36 -4.82 8.07
CA GLY A 192 -5.61 -4.34 7.48
C GLY A 192 -5.58 -4.15 5.96
N CYS A 193 -4.41 -4.09 5.32
CA CYS A 193 -4.29 -4.05 3.87
C CYS A 193 -4.67 -5.40 3.24
N ILE A 194 -5.09 -5.36 1.98
CA ILE A 194 -5.50 -6.52 1.19
C ILE A 194 -4.35 -6.92 0.29
N ARG A 195 -3.79 -8.10 0.51
CA ARG A 195 -2.66 -8.64 -0.27
C ARG A 195 -3.14 -9.50 -1.41
N MET A 196 -2.48 -9.41 -2.54
CA MET A 196 -2.67 -10.25 -3.72
C MET A 196 -1.30 -10.76 -4.20
N THR A 197 -1.27 -11.80 -5.03
CA THR A 197 -0.05 -12.10 -5.77
C THR A 197 0.29 -10.94 -6.69
N ASN A 198 1.55 -10.82 -7.11
CA ASN A 198 1.96 -9.75 -8.05
C ASN A 198 1.26 -9.89 -9.41
N GLU A 199 1.02 -11.11 -9.85
CA GLU A 199 0.27 -11.40 -11.07
C GLU A 199 -1.18 -10.91 -10.97
N ASP A 200 -1.88 -11.29 -9.90
CA ASP A 200 -3.29 -10.96 -9.70
C ASP A 200 -3.53 -9.47 -9.46
N VAL A 201 -2.66 -8.81 -8.70
CA VAL A 201 -2.78 -7.36 -8.49
C VAL A 201 -2.52 -6.59 -9.78
N THR A 202 -1.62 -7.07 -10.64
CA THR A 202 -1.36 -6.46 -11.95
C THR A 202 -2.58 -6.61 -12.86
N ASP A 203 -3.19 -7.78 -12.89
CA ASP A 203 -4.42 -8.03 -13.64
C ASP A 203 -5.58 -7.15 -13.12
N LEU A 204 -5.84 -7.13 -11.81
CA LEU A 204 -6.88 -6.27 -11.22
C LEU A 204 -6.62 -4.78 -11.50
N TYR A 205 -5.37 -4.34 -11.34
CA TYR A 205 -4.94 -2.96 -11.58
C TYR A 205 -5.27 -2.50 -13.01
N SER A 206 -5.08 -3.36 -14.00
CA SER A 206 -5.39 -3.04 -15.40
C SER A 206 -6.89 -2.89 -15.69
N ARG A 207 -7.75 -3.51 -14.86
CA ARG A 207 -9.21 -3.56 -15.05
C ARG A 207 -9.97 -2.47 -14.33
N VAL A 208 -9.38 -1.79 -13.36
CA VAL A 208 -10.06 -0.82 -12.50
C VAL A 208 -9.48 0.58 -12.61
N ASN A 209 -10.29 1.59 -12.35
CA ASN A 209 -9.94 3.01 -12.47
C ASN A 209 -9.97 3.71 -11.11
N LEU A 210 -9.46 4.95 -11.08
CA LEU A 210 -9.74 5.86 -9.97
C LEU A 210 -11.25 6.04 -9.83
N GLY A 211 -11.74 6.10 -8.59
CA GLY A 211 -13.17 6.15 -8.30
C GLY A 211 -13.86 4.80 -8.24
N THR A 212 -13.19 3.68 -8.62
CA THR A 212 -13.78 2.34 -8.50
C THR A 212 -14.25 2.09 -7.07
N LYS A 213 -15.51 1.70 -6.90
CA LYS A 213 -16.12 1.35 -5.61
C LYS A 213 -15.54 0.06 -5.08
N VAL A 214 -15.21 0.06 -3.78
CA VAL A 214 -14.68 -1.11 -3.05
C VAL A 214 -15.55 -1.33 -1.82
N VAL A 215 -16.23 -2.46 -1.77
CA VAL A 215 -17.06 -2.89 -0.64
C VAL A 215 -16.30 -3.94 0.16
N VAL A 216 -16.03 -3.68 1.43
CA VAL A 216 -15.37 -4.63 2.32
C VAL A 216 -16.41 -5.21 3.27
N LEU A 217 -16.63 -6.50 3.16
CA LEU A 217 -17.60 -7.20 3.99
C LEU A 217 -17.08 -7.36 5.43
N PRO A 218 -17.96 -7.25 6.42
CA PRO A 218 -17.57 -7.42 7.81
C PRO A 218 -17.04 -8.84 8.08
N MET A 219 -16.18 -8.97 9.08
CA MET A 219 -15.71 -10.27 9.58
C MET A 219 -16.83 -10.93 10.38
N THR A 220 -17.85 -11.43 9.68
CA THR A 220 -18.92 -12.23 10.27
C THR A 220 -18.53 -13.71 10.27
N ASP A 221 -19.31 -14.55 10.98
CA ASP A 221 -19.09 -15.99 10.96
C ASP A 221 -19.12 -16.50 9.51
N ARG A 222 -18.13 -17.32 9.13
CA ARG A 222 -18.01 -17.92 7.78
C ARG A 222 -19.30 -18.61 7.33
N ARG A 223 -20.06 -19.18 8.26
CA ARG A 223 -21.35 -19.83 8.02
C ARG A 223 -22.41 -18.84 7.57
N ALA A 224 -22.44 -17.64 8.16
CA ALA A 224 -23.39 -16.60 7.80
C ALA A 224 -23.11 -16.03 6.39
N ALA A 225 -21.84 -15.82 6.04
CA ALA A 225 -21.43 -15.36 4.71
C ALA A 225 -21.81 -16.39 3.63
N THR A 226 -21.53 -17.67 3.87
CA THR A 226 -21.88 -18.76 2.92
C THR A 226 -23.40 -18.94 2.80
N ALA A 227 -24.15 -18.81 3.89
CA ALA A 227 -25.62 -18.92 3.89
C ALA A 227 -26.28 -17.75 3.14
N ALA A 228 -25.75 -16.54 3.24
CA ALA A 228 -26.27 -15.37 2.50
C ALA A 228 -26.16 -15.55 0.98
N PHE A 229 -25.12 -16.25 0.50
CA PHE A 229 -24.95 -16.55 -0.92
C PHE A 229 -25.79 -17.77 -1.38
N ALA A 230 -26.02 -18.73 -0.49
CA ALA A 230 -26.82 -19.93 -0.80
C ALA A 230 -28.33 -19.64 -0.78
N SER A 231 -28.81 -18.78 0.11
CA SER A 231 -30.24 -18.44 0.24
C SER A 231 -30.79 -17.53 -0.86
N GLY A 232 -29.91 -16.90 -1.66
CA GLY A 232 -30.29 -16.13 -2.85
C GLY A 232 -30.68 -17.01 -4.05
N SER A 233 -30.66 -18.36 -3.94
CA SER A 233 -30.95 -19.27 -5.03
C SER A 233 -32.41 -19.81 -5.05
N VAL A 234 -33.27 -19.31 -4.13
CA VAL A 234 -34.69 -19.72 -4.11
C VAL A 234 -35.58 -18.49 -4.02
N ARG A 235 -35.89 -17.88 -5.16
CA ARG A 235 -37.21 -17.37 -5.56
C ARG A 235 -37.16 -16.79 -6.97
#